data_0a0b3f94d0b0ddd6661794f10c2fac16
#
_entry.id   0a0b3f94d0b0ddd6661794f10c2fac16
#
_cell.length_a   1.000
_cell.length_b   1.000
_cell.length_c   1.000
_cell.angle_alpha   90.00
_cell.angle_beta   90.00
_cell.angle_gamma   90.00
#
_symmetry.space_group_name_H-M   'P 1'
#
loop_
_entity.id
_entity.type
_entity.pdbx_description
1 polymer ?
#
loop_
_entity_poly.entity_id
_entity_poly.type
_entity_poly.pdbx_seq_one_letter_code
_entity_poly.pdbx_strand_id
1 'polypeptide(L)'
;YAEYEACLNFAKMLGGCPVGTETGRPNVQNAVADDRMTDEALDAFVEGLKYVCGRAEAMGGQILIEPGWNETVNTPQRCREVLERVPSSALGVIYDPVSLLHPSVVGEAQEITSDMLYLCGSKIRVLHAKDFEVVDNEDEAGWCDGTGSRLVCHGVGETGRYDFEPVVAWAAAACPGIPCVVENSVPATALGCLTTLQSMSARCEGAHREL
;
A
#
# COMPACT_ATOMS: atom_id res chain seq x y z
N TYR A 1 7.37 -7.43 -19.18
CA TYR A 1 6.05 -6.91 -19.63
C TYR A 1 5.06 -8.01 -20.00
N ALA A 2 5.52 -9.15 -20.54
CA ALA A 2 4.64 -10.29 -20.89
C ALA A 2 3.86 -10.83 -19.68
N GLU A 3 4.45 -10.78 -18.50
CA GLU A 3 3.80 -11.20 -17.25
C GLU A 3 2.60 -10.31 -16.92
N TYR A 4 2.72 -8.99 -17.08
CA TYR A 4 1.60 -8.07 -16.86
C TYR A 4 0.45 -8.32 -17.85
N GLU A 5 0.76 -8.59 -19.11
CA GLU A 5 -0.26 -8.94 -20.10
C GLU A 5 -0.97 -10.27 -19.74
N ALA A 6 -0.22 -11.25 -19.25
CA ALA A 6 -0.81 -12.50 -18.78
C ALA A 6 -1.73 -12.27 -17.56
N CYS A 7 -1.29 -11.46 -16.58
CA CYS A 7 -2.09 -11.08 -15.43
C CYS A 7 -3.35 -10.30 -15.81
N LEU A 8 -3.25 -9.34 -16.74
CA LEU A 8 -4.42 -8.60 -17.24
C LEU A 8 -5.42 -9.49 -17.98
N ASN A 9 -4.94 -10.45 -18.79
CA ASN A 9 -5.81 -11.44 -19.43
C ASN A 9 -6.52 -12.32 -18.38
N PHE A 10 -5.80 -12.79 -17.38
CA PHE A 10 -6.38 -13.58 -16.29
C PHE A 10 -7.39 -12.75 -15.47
N ALA A 11 -7.05 -11.53 -15.11
CA ALA A 11 -7.95 -10.60 -14.43
C ALA A 11 -9.26 -10.40 -15.20
N LYS A 12 -9.17 -10.27 -16.54
CA LYS A 12 -10.35 -10.17 -17.42
C LYS A 12 -11.23 -11.42 -17.34
N MET A 13 -10.64 -12.61 -17.29
CA MET A 13 -11.38 -13.87 -17.13
C MET A 13 -12.09 -13.95 -15.77
N LEU A 14 -11.56 -13.30 -14.75
CA LEU A 14 -12.17 -13.21 -13.42
C LEU A 14 -13.20 -12.07 -13.27
N GLY A 15 -13.63 -11.45 -14.36
CA GLY A 15 -14.63 -10.38 -14.34
C GLY A 15 -14.06 -8.97 -14.31
N GLY A 16 -12.76 -8.81 -14.58
CA GLY A 16 -12.11 -7.50 -14.70
C GLY A 16 -11.58 -6.96 -13.37
N CYS A 17 -11.11 -7.81 -12.47
CA CYS A 17 -10.43 -7.36 -11.25
C CYS A 17 -9.14 -6.58 -11.59
N PRO A 18 -8.71 -5.64 -10.75
CA PRO A 18 -7.44 -4.96 -10.95
C PRO A 18 -6.24 -5.90 -10.74
N VAL A 19 -5.12 -5.57 -11.36
CA VAL A 19 -3.83 -6.25 -11.16
C VAL A 19 -2.96 -5.36 -10.24
N GLY A 20 -2.60 -5.88 -9.08
CA GLY A 20 -1.70 -5.22 -8.13
C GLY A 20 -0.23 -5.50 -8.45
N THR A 21 0.64 -4.54 -8.14
CA THR A 21 2.09 -4.69 -8.20
C THR A 21 2.78 -3.80 -7.19
N GLU A 22 3.83 -4.31 -6.55
CA GLU A 22 4.81 -3.49 -5.85
C GLU A 22 5.51 -2.55 -6.83
N THR A 23 6.19 -1.52 -6.33
CA THR A 23 6.85 -0.51 -7.15
C THR A 23 8.31 -0.85 -7.49
N GLY A 24 8.75 -2.02 -7.06
CA GLY A 24 10.01 -2.62 -7.43
C GLY A 24 11.23 -2.05 -6.72
N ARG A 25 12.31 -2.80 -6.85
CA ARG A 25 13.62 -2.48 -6.26
C ARG A 25 14.65 -2.46 -7.39
N PRO A 26 15.41 -1.37 -7.55
CA PRO A 26 16.32 -1.22 -8.70
C PRO A 26 17.44 -2.26 -8.75
N ASN A 27 17.83 -2.89 -7.62
CA ASN A 27 18.88 -3.91 -7.63
C ASN A 27 18.80 -4.81 -6.40
N VAL A 28 18.28 -6.02 -6.59
CA VAL A 28 17.75 -6.89 -5.54
C VAL A 28 18.82 -7.51 -4.63
N GLN A 29 20.08 -7.62 -5.05
CA GLN A 29 21.04 -8.46 -4.29
C GLN A 29 21.90 -7.73 -3.27
N ASN A 30 22.10 -6.42 -3.38
CA ASN A 30 22.96 -5.66 -2.47
C ASN A 30 22.58 -4.16 -2.38
N ALA A 31 21.34 -3.78 -2.72
CA ALA A 31 20.96 -2.39 -2.68
C ALA A 31 20.94 -1.88 -1.24
N VAL A 32 21.90 -1.04 -0.93
CA VAL A 32 21.81 -0.11 0.20
C VAL A 32 20.57 0.77 -0.06
N ALA A 33 19.84 1.16 0.95
CA ALA A 33 18.60 1.93 0.86
C ALA A 33 18.67 3.12 -0.12
N ASP A 34 19.85 3.71 -0.25
CA ASP A 34 20.11 4.89 -1.06
C ASP A 34 19.94 4.68 -2.60
N ASP A 35 20.24 3.48 -3.12
CA ASP A 35 20.16 3.23 -4.57
C ASP A 35 18.71 3.11 -5.08
N ARG A 36 17.77 2.83 -4.20
CA ARG A 36 16.34 2.65 -4.53
C ARG A 36 15.58 3.96 -4.65
N MET A 37 16.12 4.99 -4.02
CA MET A 37 15.48 6.30 -3.89
C MET A 37 16.01 7.32 -4.89
N THR A 38 16.77 6.87 -5.90
CA THR A 38 17.29 7.77 -6.93
C THR A 38 16.21 8.23 -7.90
N ASP A 39 16.41 9.38 -8.50
CA ASP A 39 15.51 9.89 -9.53
C ASP A 39 15.56 9.03 -10.80
N GLU A 40 16.72 8.44 -11.08
CA GLU A 40 16.89 7.52 -12.21
C GLU A 40 16.06 6.24 -12.04
N ALA A 41 15.97 5.70 -10.81
CA ALA A 41 15.11 4.55 -10.52
C ALA A 41 13.63 4.91 -10.70
N LEU A 42 13.23 6.10 -10.23
CA LEU A 42 11.88 6.60 -10.41
C LEU A 42 11.54 6.84 -11.87
N ASP A 43 12.47 7.41 -12.65
CA ASP A 43 12.31 7.62 -14.09
C ASP A 43 12.10 6.30 -14.83
N ALA A 44 12.92 5.30 -14.54
CA ALA A 44 12.79 3.97 -15.14
C ALA A 44 11.45 3.29 -14.75
N PHE A 45 11.03 3.43 -13.50
CA PHE A 45 9.73 2.92 -13.03
C PHE A 45 8.57 3.60 -13.75
N VAL A 46 8.59 4.93 -13.86
CA VAL A 46 7.55 5.72 -14.54
C VAL A 46 7.44 5.32 -16.01
N GLU A 47 8.54 5.15 -16.73
CA GLU A 47 8.51 4.71 -18.14
C GLU A 47 7.94 3.30 -18.29
N GLY A 48 8.32 2.37 -17.41
CA GLY A 48 7.72 1.04 -17.38
C GLY A 48 6.23 1.07 -17.07
N LEU A 49 5.82 1.87 -16.10
CA LEU A 49 4.43 2.00 -15.68
C LEU A 49 3.54 2.62 -16.77
N LYS A 50 4.05 3.63 -17.54
CA LYS A 50 3.34 4.18 -18.69
C LYS A 50 3.00 3.09 -19.72
N TYR A 51 3.99 2.23 -20.02
CA TYR A 51 3.77 1.13 -20.96
C TYR A 51 2.70 0.15 -20.43
N VAL A 52 2.82 -0.28 -19.17
CA VAL A 52 1.89 -1.26 -18.59
C VAL A 52 0.48 -0.68 -18.47
N CYS A 53 0.34 0.58 -18.07
CA CYS A 53 -0.94 1.28 -18.02
C CYS A 53 -1.58 1.42 -19.40
N GLY A 54 -0.80 1.75 -20.44
CA GLY A 54 -1.32 1.80 -21.81
C GLY A 54 -1.83 0.44 -22.31
N ARG A 55 -1.18 -0.68 -21.90
CA ARG A 55 -1.69 -2.02 -22.16
C ARG A 55 -2.98 -2.31 -21.39
N ALA A 56 -3.02 -1.93 -20.12
CA ALA A 56 -4.23 -2.08 -19.30
C ALA A 56 -5.43 -1.30 -19.88
N GLU A 57 -5.23 -0.06 -20.29
CA GLU A 57 -6.28 0.73 -20.97
C GLU A 57 -6.80 0.05 -22.23
N ALA A 58 -5.90 -0.43 -23.09
CA ALA A 58 -6.27 -1.13 -24.33
C ALA A 58 -7.07 -2.43 -24.06
N MET A 59 -6.87 -3.06 -22.90
CA MET A 59 -7.54 -4.28 -22.50
C MET A 59 -8.78 -4.06 -21.62
N GLY A 60 -9.04 -2.80 -21.22
CA GLY A 60 -10.09 -2.44 -20.27
C GLY A 60 -9.82 -2.91 -18.84
N GLY A 61 -8.54 -3.05 -18.48
CA GLY A 61 -8.06 -3.46 -17.17
C GLY A 61 -7.56 -2.30 -16.31
N GLN A 62 -7.06 -2.62 -15.13
CA GLN A 62 -6.47 -1.66 -14.19
C GLN A 62 -5.18 -2.20 -13.60
N ILE A 63 -4.24 -1.31 -13.35
CA ILE A 63 -2.99 -1.56 -12.62
C ILE A 63 -3.04 -0.75 -11.33
N LEU A 64 -2.80 -1.41 -10.21
CA LEU A 64 -2.69 -0.75 -8.91
C LEU A 64 -1.26 -0.90 -8.41
N ILE A 65 -0.60 0.21 -8.14
CA ILE A 65 0.72 0.20 -7.50
C ILE A 65 0.55 0.17 -5.99
N GLU A 66 1.39 -0.59 -5.32
CA GLU A 66 1.50 -0.61 -3.86
C GLU A 66 2.82 0.03 -3.44
N PRO A 67 2.81 1.27 -2.96
CA PRO A 67 4.00 1.93 -2.42
C PRO A 67 4.49 1.23 -1.16
N GLY A 68 5.80 1.15 -1.00
CA GLY A 68 6.42 0.53 0.17
C GLY A 68 7.73 1.20 0.55
N TRP A 69 8.02 1.23 1.82
CA TRP A 69 9.21 1.86 2.40
C TRP A 69 10.51 1.50 1.67
N ASN A 70 10.71 0.23 1.34
CA ASN A 70 11.93 -0.26 0.68
C ASN A 70 11.79 -0.38 -0.85
N GLU A 71 10.83 0.31 -1.43
CA GLU A 71 10.49 0.32 -2.84
C GLU A 71 10.93 1.62 -3.53
N THR A 72 10.82 1.66 -4.86
CA THR A 72 11.09 2.89 -5.65
C THR A 72 10.11 4.00 -5.28
N VAL A 73 8.85 3.67 -4.99
CA VAL A 73 7.84 4.61 -4.49
C VAL A 73 7.65 4.37 -3.00
N ASN A 74 8.35 5.12 -2.19
CA ASN A 74 8.50 4.88 -0.75
C ASN A 74 7.97 6.00 0.14
N THR A 75 7.38 7.03 -0.43
CA THR A 75 6.75 8.13 0.30
C THR A 75 5.45 8.55 -0.39
N PRO A 76 4.51 9.19 0.35
CA PRO A 76 3.32 9.77 -0.24
C PRO A 76 3.63 10.77 -1.37
N GLN A 77 4.68 11.57 -1.21
CA GLN A 77 5.10 12.58 -2.19
C GLN A 77 5.58 11.91 -3.49
N ARG A 78 6.40 10.85 -3.41
CA ARG A 78 6.82 10.09 -4.60
C ARG A 78 5.65 9.37 -5.26
N CYS A 79 4.71 8.84 -4.47
CA CYS A 79 3.48 8.27 -5.02
C CYS A 79 2.68 9.32 -5.81
N ARG A 80 2.51 10.51 -5.25
CA ARG A 80 1.87 11.64 -5.94
C ARG A 80 2.57 12.00 -7.24
N GLU A 81 3.90 12.11 -7.22
CA GLU A 81 4.71 12.38 -8.42
C GLU A 81 4.48 11.33 -9.51
N VAL A 82 4.48 10.04 -9.16
CA VAL A 82 4.20 8.96 -10.12
C VAL A 82 2.81 9.12 -10.73
N LEU A 83 1.79 9.40 -9.92
CA LEU A 83 0.42 9.59 -10.40
C LEU A 83 0.28 10.79 -11.36
N GLU A 84 1.05 11.86 -11.15
CA GLU A 84 1.09 13.03 -12.03
C GLU A 84 1.85 12.74 -13.34
N ARG A 85 2.95 11.98 -13.26
CA ARG A 85 3.77 11.63 -14.42
C ARG A 85 3.16 10.53 -15.29
N VAL A 86 2.22 9.74 -14.73
CA VAL A 86 1.47 8.68 -15.43
C VAL A 86 -0.04 8.97 -15.33
N PRO A 87 -0.57 9.95 -16.08
CA PRO A 87 -1.97 10.36 -15.99
C PRO A 87 -2.91 9.37 -16.70
N SER A 88 -2.83 8.08 -16.33
CA SER A 88 -3.64 7.01 -16.88
C SER A 88 -4.92 6.80 -16.10
N SER A 89 -6.01 6.52 -16.81
CA SER A 89 -7.30 6.11 -16.21
C SER A 89 -7.22 4.70 -15.64
N ALA A 90 -6.30 3.88 -16.14
CA ALA A 90 -6.07 2.51 -15.66
C ALA A 90 -5.18 2.46 -14.41
N LEU A 91 -4.54 3.57 -14.00
CA LEU A 91 -3.66 3.60 -12.83
C LEU A 91 -4.43 3.93 -11.56
N GLY A 92 -4.24 3.10 -10.55
CA GLY A 92 -4.68 3.32 -9.18
C GLY A 92 -3.62 2.90 -8.15
N VAL A 93 -4.00 2.95 -6.90
CA VAL A 93 -3.13 2.65 -5.75
C VAL A 93 -3.79 1.60 -4.86
N ILE A 94 -3.00 0.63 -4.42
CA ILE A 94 -3.25 -0.15 -3.22
C ILE A 94 -2.60 0.63 -2.08
N TYR A 95 -3.38 0.99 -1.09
CA TYR A 95 -2.85 1.67 0.08
C TYR A 95 -2.73 0.72 1.26
N ASP A 96 -1.50 0.42 1.60
CA ASP A 96 -1.09 -0.26 2.82
C ASP A 96 -0.29 0.72 3.68
N PRO A 97 -0.84 1.20 4.78
CA PRO A 97 -0.15 2.18 5.61
C PRO A 97 1.10 1.61 6.29
N VAL A 98 1.10 0.31 6.61
CA VAL A 98 2.25 -0.34 7.27
C VAL A 98 3.39 -0.60 6.30
N SER A 99 3.10 -0.85 5.02
CA SER A 99 4.12 -1.04 3.99
C SER A 99 4.98 0.21 3.76
N LEU A 100 4.49 1.41 4.11
CA LEU A 100 5.25 2.67 4.08
C LEU A 100 6.08 2.92 5.34
N LEU A 101 5.98 2.06 6.36
CA LEU A 101 6.67 2.25 7.63
C LEU A 101 8.00 1.51 7.69
N HIS A 102 8.90 2.07 8.48
CA HIS A 102 10.20 1.54 8.83
C HIS A 102 10.44 1.85 10.32
N PRO A 103 11.25 1.08 11.04
CA PRO A 103 11.49 1.33 12.47
C PRO A 103 11.82 2.78 12.81
N SER A 104 12.56 3.48 11.94
CA SER A 104 12.95 4.88 12.18
C SER A 104 11.81 5.90 12.03
N VAL A 105 10.69 5.54 11.37
CA VAL A 105 9.58 6.46 11.08
C VAL A 105 8.23 6.00 11.66
N VAL A 106 8.21 4.95 12.46
CA VAL A 106 6.95 4.48 13.07
C VAL A 106 6.26 5.53 13.94
N GLY A 107 7.03 6.47 14.50
CA GLY A 107 6.48 7.61 15.23
C GLY A 107 5.71 8.61 14.37
N GLU A 108 5.93 8.59 13.05
CA GLU A 108 5.31 9.47 12.05
C GLU A 108 4.15 8.78 11.31
N ALA A 109 3.77 7.56 11.73
CA ALA A 109 2.82 6.72 11.00
C ALA A 109 1.49 7.42 10.65
N GLN A 110 0.94 8.21 11.57
CA GLN A 110 -0.32 8.93 11.34
C GLN A 110 -0.14 10.16 10.43
N GLU A 111 1.03 10.79 10.44
CA GLU A 111 1.36 11.88 9.52
C GLU A 111 1.52 11.34 8.10
N ILE A 112 2.28 10.26 7.91
CA ILE A 112 2.42 9.55 6.63
C ILE A 112 1.05 9.12 6.09
N THR A 113 0.16 8.62 6.97
CA THR A 113 -1.21 8.27 6.61
C THR A 113 -1.99 9.48 6.11
N SER A 114 -1.97 10.57 6.84
CA SER A 114 -2.68 11.80 6.47
C SER A 114 -2.19 12.33 5.13
N ASP A 115 -0.89 12.36 4.91
CA ASP A 115 -0.28 12.78 3.65
C ASP A 115 -0.71 11.87 2.49
N MET A 116 -0.69 10.54 2.69
CA MET A 116 -1.08 9.60 1.64
C MET A 116 -2.55 9.76 1.25
N LEU A 117 -3.45 9.88 2.22
CA LEU A 117 -4.87 10.10 1.97
C LEU A 117 -5.14 11.45 1.29
N TYR A 118 -4.41 12.50 1.69
CA TYR A 118 -4.55 13.83 1.09
C TYR A 118 -4.00 13.87 -0.35
N LEU A 119 -2.78 13.37 -0.57
CA LEU A 119 -2.08 13.48 -1.85
C LEU A 119 -2.58 12.47 -2.89
N CYS A 120 -2.91 11.25 -2.48
CA CYS A 120 -3.17 10.13 -3.37
C CYS A 120 -4.59 9.55 -3.24
N GLY A 121 -5.40 10.00 -2.27
CA GLY A 121 -6.69 9.41 -1.94
C GLY A 121 -7.64 9.22 -3.13
N SER A 122 -7.70 10.17 -4.07
CA SER A 122 -8.53 10.06 -5.28
C SER A 122 -8.16 8.90 -6.20
N LYS A 123 -6.98 8.31 -6.02
CA LYS A 123 -6.47 7.18 -6.81
C LYS A 123 -6.39 5.86 -6.02
N ILE A 124 -6.65 5.88 -4.72
CA ILE A 124 -6.72 4.65 -3.93
C ILE A 124 -7.95 3.83 -4.37
N ARG A 125 -7.74 2.54 -4.61
CA ARG A 125 -8.76 1.59 -5.08
C ARG A 125 -8.90 0.36 -4.21
N VAL A 126 -7.88 0.05 -3.44
CA VAL A 126 -7.85 -1.08 -2.49
C VAL A 126 -7.11 -0.61 -1.24
N LEU A 127 -7.59 -1.05 -0.08
CA LEU A 127 -6.91 -0.89 1.19
C LEU A 127 -6.35 -2.24 1.64
N HIS A 128 -5.13 -2.25 2.15
CA HIS A 128 -4.59 -3.36 2.91
C HIS A 128 -4.60 -2.99 4.39
N ALA A 129 -5.23 -3.82 5.20
CA ALA A 129 -5.35 -3.61 6.64
C ALA A 129 -4.36 -4.49 7.37
N LYS A 130 -3.35 -3.86 7.94
CA LYS A 130 -2.26 -4.45 8.71
C LYS A 130 -2.07 -3.77 10.05
N ASP A 131 -1.32 -4.43 10.89
CA ASP A 131 -0.70 -3.90 12.10
C ASP A 131 0.79 -4.26 12.10
N PHE A 132 1.55 -3.78 13.05
CA PHE A 132 2.97 -4.05 13.11
C PHE A 132 3.49 -4.15 14.56
N GLU A 133 4.66 -4.74 14.68
CA GLU A 133 5.49 -4.69 15.87
C GLU A 133 6.92 -4.32 15.47
N VAL A 134 7.60 -3.53 16.29
CA VAL A 134 9.04 -3.28 16.15
C VAL A 134 9.75 -4.17 17.16
N VAL A 135 10.62 -5.02 16.66
CA VAL A 135 11.42 -5.95 17.48
C VAL A 135 12.90 -5.70 17.29
N ASP A 136 13.65 -5.82 18.37
CA ASP A 136 15.10 -5.84 18.29
C ASP A 136 15.54 -7.21 17.76
N ASN A 137 16.34 -7.21 16.71
CA ASN A 137 16.82 -8.44 16.12
C ASN A 137 18.20 -8.25 15.51
N GLU A 138 19.18 -8.89 16.14
CA GLU A 138 20.57 -8.82 15.68
C GLU A 138 20.88 -9.83 14.56
N ASP A 139 20.06 -10.86 14.34
CA ASP A 139 20.44 -12.03 13.56
C ASP A 139 19.66 -12.27 12.27
N GLU A 140 18.61 -11.55 11.97
CA GLU A 140 17.81 -11.81 10.78
C GLU A 140 17.99 -10.76 9.68
N ALA A 141 18.33 -11.25 8.48
CA ALA A 141 18.25 -10.50 7.23
C ALA A 141 16.78 -10.16 6.96
N GLY A 142 16.34 -9.04 7.44
CA GLY A 142 15.01 -8.51 7.28
C GLY A 142 15.07 -7.02 6.97
N TRP A 143 13.99 -6.36 7.11
CA TRP A 143 13.81 -4.93 6.97
C TRP A 143 14.48 -4.16 8.12
N CYS A 144 15.80 -4.34 8.29
CA CYS A 144 16.57 -3.62 9.29
C CYS A 144 17.14 -2.34 8.69
N ASP A 145 17.12 -1.29 9.50
CA ASP A 145 17.69 0.01 9.18
C ASP A 145 19.18 0.14 9.50
N GLY A 146 19.83 -0.96 9.84
CA GLY A 146 21.20 -0.94 10.36
C GLY A 146 21.29 -0.60 11.85
N THR A 147 20.16 -0.39 12.54
CA THR A 147 20.10 -0.15 14.00
C THR A 147 19.86 -1.42 14.81
N GLY A 148 19.66 -2.55 14.15
CA GLY A 148 19.30 -3.82 14.80
C GLY A 148 17.81 -3.97 15.09
N SER A 149 16.97 -3.04 14.64
CA SER A 149 15.51 -3.16 14.77
C SER A 149 14.87 -3.53 13.44
N ARG A 150 13.79 -4.31 13.48
CA ARG A 150 12.98 -4.62 12.32
C ARG A 150 11.49 -4.43 12.60
N LEU A 151 10.73 -4.19 11.54
CA LEU A 151 9.28 -4.16 11.57
C LEU A 151 8.75 -5.55 11.20
N VAL A 152 7.90 -6.11 12.05
CA VAL A 152 7.18 -7.36 11.82
C VAL A 152 5.72 -7.02 11.57
N CYS A 153 5.18 -7.50 10.44
CA CYS A 153 3.79 -7.28 10.09
C CYS A 153 2.85 -8.27 10.77
N HIS A 154 1.70 -7.79 11.20
CA HIS A 154 0.63 -8.53 11.84
C HIS A 154 -0.72 -8.19 11.20
N GLY A 155 -1.75 -8.99 11.46
CA GLY A 155 -3.11 -8.65 11.09
C GLY A 155 -3.62 -7.44 11.87
N VAL A 156 -4.48 -6.66 11.26
CA VAL A 156 -5.02 -5.42 11.84
C VAL A 156 -5.64 -5.64 13.23
N GLY A 157 -5.19 -4.85 14.20
CA GLY A 157 -5.62 -4.90 15.60
C GLY A 157 -4.97 -6.01 16.45
N GLU A 158 -4.03 -6.78 15.93
CA GLU A 158 -3.35 -7.83 16.71
C GLU A 158 -2.35 -7.25 17.71
N THR A 159 -1.69 -6.16 17.38
CA THR A 159 -0.72 -5.51 18.28
C THR A 159 -1.24 -4.18 18.84
N GLY A 160 -2.17 -3.53 18.16
CA GLY A 160 -2.68 -2.20 18.49
C GLY A 160 -1.62 -1.09 18.35
N ARG A 161 -0.58 -1.33 17.54
CA ARG A 161 0.49 -0.36 17.30
C ARG A 161 0.12 0.64 16.21
N TYR A 162 -0.65 0.20 15.22
CA TYR A 162 -1.15 1.08 14.17
C TYR A 162 -2.62 1.40 14.39
N ASP A 163 -2.93 2.70 14.48
CA ASP A 163 -4.33 3.16 14.49
C ASP A 163 -4.85 3.22 13.04
N PHE A 164 -5.66 2.23 12.66
CA PHE A 164 -6.27 2.13 11.34
C PHE A 164 -7.60 2.90 11.22
N GLU A 165 -8.13 3.45 12.31
CA GLU A 165 -9.43 4.14 12.33
C GLU A 165 -9.50 5.36 11.40
N PRO A 166 -8.46 6.22 11.27
CA PRO A 166 -8.44 7.31 10.29
C PRO A 166 -8.60 6.86 8.84
N VAL A 167 -8.04 5.70 8.48
CA VAL A 167 -8.17 5.12 7.14
C VAL A 167 -9.61 4.65 6.90
N VAL A 168 -10.22 4.00 7.89
CA VAL A 168 -11.63 3.57 7.84
C VAL A 168 -12.57 4.76 7.74
N ALA A 169 -12.33 5.82 8.51
CA ALA A 169 -13.13 7.06 8.46
C ALA A 169 -13.03 7.74 7.10
N TRP A 170 -11.82 7.83 6.55
CA TRP A 170 -11.63 8.36 5.19
C TRP A 170 -12.36 7.49 4.15
N ALA A 171 -12.25 6.18 4.23
CA ALA A 171 -12.90 5.24 3.30
C ALA A 171 -14.43 5.40 3.33
N ALA A 172 -15.03 5.51 4.53
CA ALA A 172 -16.46 5.71 4.69
C ALA A 172 -16.94 7.03 4.06
N ALA A 173 -16.13 8.10 4.18
CA ALA A 173 -16.48 9.42 3.67
C ALA A 173 -16.21 9.62 2.17
N ALA A 174 -15.06 9.16 1.69
CA ALA A 174 -14.57 9.47 0.35
C ALA A 174 -14.80 8.35 -0.67
N CYS A 175 -14.79 7.08 -0.24
CA CYS A 175 -14.84 5.90 -1.10
C CYS A 175 -15.70 4.78 -0.49
N PRO A 176 -16.99 4.99 -0.19
CA PRO A 176 -17.83 3.96 0.41
C PRO A 176 -17.85 2.70 -0.47
N GLY A 177 -17.59 1.54 0.15
CA GLY A 177 -17.52 0.27 -0.55
C GLY A 177 -16.15 -0.06 -1.16
N ILE A 178 -15.10 0.71 -0.89
CA ILE A 178 -13.73 0.36 -1.29
C ILE A 178 -13.36 -1.02 -0.72
N PRO A 179 -12.78 -1.93 -1.53
CA PRO A 179 -12.28 -3.20 -1.01
C PRO A 179 -11.18 -2.99 0.04
N CYS A 180 -11.29 -3.72 1.15
CA CYS A 180 -10.29 -3.76 2.20
C CYS A 180 -9.85 -5.21 2.43
N VAL A 181 -8.59 -5.49 2.22
CA VAL A 181 -7.98 -6.82 2.38
C VAL A 181 -7.26 -6.86 3.72
N VAL A 182 -7.57 -7.86 4.53
CA VAL A 182 -6.81 -8.14 5.76
C VAL A 182 -5.56 -8.91 5.38
N GLU A 183 -4.41 -8.32 5.62
CA GLU A 183 -3.12 -8.94 5.35
C GLU A 183 -2.41 -9.40 6.63
N ASN A 184 -1.41 -10.27 6.46
CA ASN A 184 -0.57 -10.81 7.54
C ASN A 184 -1.34 -11.47 8.70
N SER A 185 -2.63 -11.76 8.51
CA SER A 185 -3.41 -12.58 9.44
C SER A 185 -3.22 -14.07 9.11
N VAL A 186 -3.38 -14.90 10.12
CA VAL A 186 -3.46 -16.35 9.96
C VAL A 186 -4.91 -16.81 10.15
N PRO A 187 -5.32 -18.02 9.72
CA PRO A 187 -6.69 -18.49 9.89
C PRO A 187 -7.24 -18.38 11.32
N ALA A 188 -6.37 -18.48 12.32
CA ALA A 188 -6.74 -18.36 13.72
C ALA A 188 -7.10 -16.93 14.15
N THR A 189 -6.53 -15.90 13.50
CA THR A 189 -6.69 -14.49 13.87
C THR A 189 -7.56 -13.70 12.88
N ALA A 190 -7.78 -14.22 11.68
CA ALA A 190 -8.49 -13.52 10.60
C ALA A 190 -9.89 -13.02 11.01
N LEU A 191 -10.64 -13.81 11.80
CA LEU A 191 -11.96 -13.40 12.28
C LEU A 191 -11.88 -12.24 13.29
N GLY A 192 -10.83 -12.23 14.13
CA GLY A 192 -10.55 -11.13 15.06
C GLY A 192 -10.25 -9.83 14.31
N CYS A 193 -9.40 -9.90 13.28
CA CYS A 193 -9.09 -8.76 12.42
C CYS A 193 -10.35 -8.19 11.75
N LEU A 194 -11.20 -9.06 11.20
CA LEU A 194 -12.46 -8.64 10.59
C LEU A 194 -13.38 -7.95 11.62
N THR A 195 -13.50 -8.51 12.83
CA THR A 195 -14.30 -7.91 13.92
C THR A 195 -13.76 -6.54 14.32
N THR A 196 -12.44 -6.37 14.35
CA THR A 196 -11.77 -5.08 14.61
C THR A 196 -12.17 -4.05 13.56
N LEU A 197 -12.05 -4.37 12.26
CA LEU A 197 -12.44 -3.47 11.16
C LEU A 197 -13.94 -3.12 11.20
N GLN A 198 -14.81 -4.09 11.46
CA GLN A 198 -16.25 -3.85 11.60
C GLN A 198 -16.57 -2.91 12.78
N SER A 199 -15.84 -3.06 13.89
CA SER A 199 -15.99 -2.19 15.06
C SER A 199 -15.54 -0.75 14.77
N MET A 200 -14.42 -0.57 14.02
CA MET A 200 -13.98 0.74 13.57
C MET A 200 -15.02 1.39 12.64
N SER A 201 -15.53 0.64 11.66
CA SER A 201 -16.56 1.13 10.72
C SER A 201 -17.83 1.58 11.46
N ALA A 202 -18.31 0.80 12.43
CA ALA A 202 -19.49 1.15 13.22
C ALA A 202 -19.30 2.44 14.03
N ARG A 203 -18.10 2.68 14.59
CA ARG A 203 -17.79 3.94 15.29
C ARG A 203 -17.79 5.14 14.34
N CYS A 204 -17.22 5.00 13.15
CA CYS A 204 -17.22 6.06 12.15
C CYS A 204 -18.64 6.42 11.68
N GLU A 205 -19.51 5.43 11.47
CA GLU A 205 -20.92 5.66 11.09
C GLU A 205 -21.74 6.32 12.24
N GLY A 206 -21.45 5.99 13.49
CA GLY A 206 -22.09 6.60 14.66
C GLY A 206 -21.75 8.09 14.77
N ALA A 207 -20.49 8.45 14.57
CA ALA A 207 -20.02 9.84 14.61
C ALA A 207 -20.66 10.74 13.54
N HIS A 208 -20.99 10.17 12.38
CA HIS A 208 -21.68 10.91 11.29
C HIS A 208 -23.17 11.14 11.53
N ARG A 209 -23.81 10.45 12.47
CA ARG A 209 -25.24 10.62 12.80
C ARG A 209 -25.48 11.65 13.90
N GLU A 210 -24.44 12.08 14.60
CA GLU A 210 -24.50 13.03 15.70
C GLU A 210 -24.16 14.49 15.28
N LEU A 211 -23.81 14.71 13.99
CA LEU A 211 -23.56 16.00 13.34
C LEU A 211 -24.72 16.39 12.40
#